data_7a98bd1b8db60fdfd4af9ae7a97b6df6
#
_entry.id   7a98bd1b8db60fdfd4af9ae7a97b6df6
#
_cell.length_a   1.000
_cell.length_b   1.000
_cell.length_c   1.000
_cell.angle_alpha   90.00
_cell.angle_beta   90.00
_cell.angle_gamma   90.00
#
_symmetry.space_group_name_H-M   'P 1'
#
loop_
_entity.id
_entity.type
_entity.pdbx_description
1 polymer ?
#
loop_
_entity_poly.entity_id
_entity_poly.type
_entity_poly.pdbx_seq_one_letter_code
_entity_poly.pdbx_strand_id
1 'polypeptide(L)'
;LIINPLRPLWELNLSGKVFAAAAHTGLTEMANGINQMRLDTEHEYFNSGVMLIDLNAARNLVTAEDVFRCVSEHERELILPDQDVFNILYGSKTMPVEDVIWNYDVRNYSKYLIRSTGKHDLNWVMRNTAVLHFCGRNKPWQADYKNLFGMLYLHYQNLTMRKLHEKSKQERAVQ
;
A
#
# COMPACT_ATOMS: atom_id res chain seq x y z
N LEU A 1 -2.36 8.27 1.32
CA LEU A 1 -3.38 9.30 1.13
C LEU A 1 -4.46 8.76 0.20
N ILE A 2 -5.71 8.73 0.67
CA ILE A 2 -6.88 8.33 -0.14
C ILE A 2 -7.35 9.56 -0.91
N ILE A 3 -7.48 9.46 -2.24
CA ILE A 3 -7.88 10.55 -3.12
C ILE A 3 -9.12 10.22 -3.97
N ASN A 4 -9.49 8.95 -4.07
CA ASN A 4 -10.71 8.49 -4.74
C ASN A 4 -11.41 7.40 -3.90
N PRO A 5 -12.68 7.05 -4.21
CA PRO A 5 -13.46 6.10 -3.42
C PRO A 5 -12.80 4.72 -3.30
N LEU A 6 -12.82 4.12 -2.10
CA LEU A 6 -12.33 2.77 -1.83
C LEU A 6 -13.41 1.69 -2.04
N ARG A 7 -14.65 2.09 -2.29
CA ARG A 7 -15.78 1.16 -2.37
C ARG A 7 -15.55 0.00 -3.36
N PRO A 8 -14.99 0.22 -4.58
CA PRO A 8 -14.75 -0.90 -5.48
C PRO A 8 -13.72 -1.91 -4.96
N LEU A 9 -12.73 -1.47 -4.18
CA LEU A 9 -11.81 -2.39 -3.49
C LEU A 9 -12.52 -3.14 -2.36
N TRP A 10 -13.34 -2.42 -1.57
CA TRP A 10 -14.09 -3.01 -0.46
C TRP A 10 -15.07 -4.10 -0.89
N GLU A 11 -15.70 -3.91 -2.06
CA GLU A 11 -16.67 -4.85 -2.64
C GLU A 11 -16.02 -5.94 -3.51
N LEU A 12 -14.67 -5.98 -3.58
CA LEU A 12 -13.94 -6.97 -4.38
C LEU A 12 -14.21 -8.39 -3.88
N ASN A 13 -14.63 -9.26 -4.80
CA ASN A 13 -14.73 -10.68 -4.50
C ASN A 13 -13.34 -11.32 -4.49
N LEU A 14 -12.87 -11.76 -3.34
CA LEU A 14 -11.56 -12.36 -3.17
C LEU A 14 -11.44 -13.78 -3.77
N SER A 15 -12.51 -14.36 -4.29
CA SER A 15 -12.51 -15.66 -5.01
C SER A 15 -11.79 -16.78 -4.24
N GLY A 16 -12.02 -16.87 -2.92
CA GLY A 16 -11.40 -17.85 -2.03
C GLY A 16 -9.99 -17.47 -1.53
N LYS A 17 -9.46 -16.31 -1.91
CA LYS A 17 -8.27 -15.73 -1.26
C LYS A 17 -8.67 -15.04 0.03
N VAL A 18 -7.69 -14.79 0.90
CA VAL A 18 -7.89 -14.15 2.20
C VAL A 18 -7.52 -12.67 2.15
N PHE A 19 -6.60 -12.32 1.27
CA PHE A 19 -6.05 -10.99 1.10
C PHE A 19 -6.15 -10.52 -0.34
N ALA A 20 -6.14 -9.19 -0.56
CA ALA A 20 -5.79 -8.59 -1.83
C ALA A 20 -4.77 -7.47 -1.62
N ALA A 21 -3.71 -7.46 -2.42
CA ALA A 21 -2.63 -6.48 -2.34
C ALA A 21 -1.99 -6.24 -3.71
N ALA A 22 -1.31 -5.12 -3.87
CA ALA A 22 -0.58 -4.79 -5.09
C ALA A 22 0.86 -5.34 -5.05
N ALA A 23 1.32 -5.86 -6.15
CA ALA A 23 2.65 -6.46 -6.28
C ALA A 23 3.68 -5.57 -7.00
N HIS A 24 3.39 -4.39 -7.47
CA HIS A 24 4.31 -3.47 -8.21
C HIS A 24 5.20 -4.15 -9.27
N THR A 25 4.77 -5.29 -9.83
CA THR A 25 5.57 -6.14 -10.73
C THR A 25 6.01 -5.41 -11.98
N GLY A 26 5.14 -4.67 -12.60
CA GLY A 26 5.46 -3.90 -13.81
C GLY A 26 6.43 -2.71 -13.62
N LEU A 27 6.85 -2.41 -12.40
CA LEU A 27 7.85 -1.37 -12.11
C LEU A 27 9.23 -1.97 -11.81
N THR A 28 9.25 -3.19 -11.29
CA THR A 28 10.46 -3.82 -10.73
C THR A 28 10.41 -5.34 -10.94
N GLU A 29 10.17 -5.80 -12.17
CA GLU A 29 10.13 -7.25 -12.48
C GLU A 29 11.37 -7.98 -11.95
N MET A 30 12.56 -7.40 -12.19
CA MET A 30 13.80 -7.95 -11.67
C MET A 30 13.83 -8.01 -10.13
N ALA A 31 13.37 -6.95 -9.45
CA ALA A 31 13.30 -6.94 -7.98
C ALA A 31 12.24 -7.93 -7.44
N ASN A 32 11.15 -8.13 -8.18
CA ASN A 32 10.15 -9.13 -7.84
C ASN A 32 10.74 -10.55 -7.95
N GLY A 33 11.42 -10.87 -9.03
CA GLY A 33 12.12 -12.14 -9.21
C GLY A 33 13.20 -12.39 -8.16
N ILE A 34 13.98 -11.37 -7.81
CA ILE A 34 14.97 -11.46 -6.71
C ILE A 34 14.30 -11.77 -5.38
N ASN A 35 13.16 -11.12 -5.05
CA ASN A 35 12.43 -11.38 -3.82
C ASN A 35 11.83 -12.78 -3.80
N GLN A 36 11.27 -13.26 -4.92
CA GLN A 36 10.77 -14.62 -5.04
C GLN A 36 11.88 -15.65 -4.79
N MET A 37 13.05 -15.47 -5.40
CA MET A 37 14.21 -16.35 -5.17
C MET A 37 14.71 -16.28 -3.73
N ARG A 38 14.77 -15.09 -3.13
CA ARG A 38 15.26 -14.88 -1.76
C ARG A 38 14.34 -15.51 -0.72
N LEU A 39 13.02 -15.44 -0.94
CA LEU A 39 12.01 -15.94 -0.01
C LEU A 39 11.47 -17.32 -0.37
N ASP A 40 12.02 -17.95 -1.41
CA ASP A 40 11.59 -19.26 -1.94
C ASP A 40 10.07 -19.31 -2.21
N THR A 41 9.55 -18.31 -2.94
CA THR A 41 8.12 -18.19 -3.23
C THR A 41 7.86 -18.20 -4.73
N GLU A 42 6.74 -18.81 -5.17
CA GLU A 42 6.32 -18.87 -6.58
C GLU A 42 5.34 -17.76 -6.99
N HIS A 43 4.80 -17.03 -6.04
CA HIS A 43 3.82 -15.96 -6.28
C HIS A 43 4.51 -14.59 -6.37
N GLU A 44 3.77 -13.59 -6.86
CA GLU A 44 4.22 -12.20 -6.88
C GLU A 44 4.56 -11.69 -5.47
N TYR A 45 5.55 -10.80 -5.37
CA TYR A 45 5.92 -10.17 -4.10
C TYR A 45 5.02 -8.96 -3.83
N PHE A 46 4.10 -9.12 -2.90
CA PHE A 46 3.08 -8.11 -2.55
C PHE A 46 3.60 -7.05 -1.59
N ASN A 47 3.15 -5.82 -1.79
CA ASN A 47 3.39 -4.72 -0.88
C ASN A 47 2.34 -4.71 0.25
N SER A 48 2.78 -4.75 1.50
CA SER A 48 1.92 -4.80 2.69
C SER A 48 1.29 -3.46 3.09
N GLY A 49 1.61 -2.36 2.39
CA GLY A 49 1.18 -1.01 2.79
C GLY A 49 -0.30 -0.69 2.54
N VAL A 50 -0.94 -1.39 1.58
CA VAL A 50 -2.39 -1.30 1.32
C VAL A 50 -2.91 -2.70 1.03
N MET A 51 -3.82 -3.19 1.88
CA MET A 51 -4.39 -4.53 1.76
C MET A 51 -5.89 -4.52 2.02
N LEU A 52 -6.63 -5.32 1.27
CA LEU A 52 -7.97 -5.77 1.64
C LEU A 52 -7.84 -7.12 2.33
N ILE A 53 -8.56 -7.31 3.43
CA ILE A 53 -8.49 -8.52 4.26
C ILE A 53 -9.89 -9.05 4.53
N ASP A 54 -10.16 -10.31 4.21
CA ASP A 54 -11.30 -11.04 4.76
C ASP A 54 -10.99 -11.39 6.23
N LEU A 55 -11.54 -10.62 7.15
CA LEU A 55 -11.27 -10.79 8.58
C LEU A 55 -11.75 -12.13 9.13
N ASN A 56 -12.81 -12.71 8.56
CA ASN A 56 -13.31 -14.00 9.04
C ASN A 56 -12.36 -15.12 8.62
N ALA A 57 -11.91 -15.13 7.38
CA ALA A 57 -10.94 -16.08 6.89
C ALA A 57 -9.56 -15.87 7.55
N ALA A 58 -9.12 -14.63 7.73
CA ALA A 58 -7.84 -14.30 8.33
C ALA A 58 -7.74 -14.74 9.80
N ARG A 59 -8.81 -14.63 10.61
CA ARG A 59 -8.82 -15.11 11.99
C ARG A 59 -8.57 -16.61 12.13
N ASN A 60 -8.91 -17.38 11.12
CA ASN A 60 -8.68 -18.83 11.10
C ASN A 60 -7.33 -19.21 10.49
N LEU A 61 -6.69 -18.30 9.77
CA LEU A 61 -5.44 -18.54 9.04
C LEU A 61 -4.22 -17.97 9.77
N VAL A 62 -4.36 -16.77 10.36
CA VAL A 62 -3.22 -16.01 10.91
C VAL A 62 -3.06 -16.33 12.39
N THR A 63 -1.91 -16.89 12.76
CA THR A 63 -1.55 -17.13 14.16
C THR A 63 -0.28 -16.38 14.53
N ALA A 64 -0.18 -15.92 15.77
CA ALA A 64 1.05 -15.29 16.27
C ALA A 64 2.23 -16.27 16.25
N GLU A 65 1.95 -17.55 16.52
CA GLU A 65 2.98 -18.59 16.53
C GLU A 65 3.64 -18.77 15.17
N ASP A 66 2.85 -18.84 14.09
CA ASP A 66 3.38 -18.95 12.72
C ASP A 66 4.22 -17.74 12.33
N VAL A 67 3.78 -16.53 12.71
CA VAL A 67 4.53 -15.30 12.46
C VAL A 67 5.87 -15.31 13.21
N PHE A 68 5.89 -15.64 14.49
CA PHE A 68 7.13 -15.70 15.27
C PHE A 68 8.08 -16.80 14.78
N ARG A 69 7.53 -17.97 14.41
CA ARG A 69 8.32 -19.05 13.82
C ARG A 69 8.95 -18.60 12.50
N CYS A 70 8.19 -18.01 11.60
CA CYS A 70 8.69 -17.48 10.33
C CYS A 70 9.81 -16.45 10.53
N VAL A 71 9.63 -15.50 11.45
CA VAL A 71 10.67 -14.51 11.78
C VAL A 71 11.95 -15.20 12.27
N SER A 72 11.84 -16.21 13.14
CA SER A 72 12.99 -16.93 13.70
C SER A 72 13.72 -17.76 12.63
N GLU A 73 12.98 -18.40 11.74
CA GLU A 73 13.55 -19.26 10.68
C GLU A 73 14.22 -18.46 9.57
N HIS A 74 13.69 -17.26 9.24
CA HIS A 74 14.14 -16.41 8.12
C HIS A 74 14.87 -15.12 8.57
N GLU A 75 15.31 -15.00 9.82
CA GLU A 75 15.88 -13.77 10.39
C GLU A 75 16.93 -13.09 9.48
N ARG A 76 17.78 -13.88 8.83
CA ARG A 76 18.87 -13.37 7.96
C ARG A 76 18.41 -12.97 6.57
N GLU A 77 17.24 -13.39 6.16
CA GLU A 77 16.67 -13.19 4.83
C GLU A 77 15.73 -11.99 4.79
N LEU A 78 15.18 -11.58 5.95
CA LEU A 78 14.23 -10.49 6.05
C LEU A 78 14.91 -9.13 5.80
N ILE A 79 14.50 -8.45 4.72
CA ILE A 79 14.93 -7.08 4.35
C ILE A 79 13.85 -6.06 4.75
N LEU A 80 12.59 -6.40 4.48
CA LEU A 80 11.38 -5.68 4.87
C LEU A 80 10.55 -6.62 5.74
N PRO A 81 10.85 -6.74 7.06
CA PRO A 81 10.37 -7.86 7.88
C PRO A 81 8.87 -8.08 7.85
N ASP A 82 8.06 -7.03 7.96
CA ASP A 82 6.60 -7.10 7.92
C ASP A 82 6.08 -7.58 6.55
N GLN A 83 6.65 -7.04 5.48
CA GLN A 83 6.26 -7.38 4.11
C GLN A 83 6.79 -8.76 3.71
N ASP A 84 8.03 -9.11 4.10
CA ASP A 84 8.64 -10.40 3.79
C ASP A 84 7.87 -11.53 4.48
N VAL A 85 7.58 -11.41 5.78
CA VAL A 85 6.79 -12.39 6.54
C VAL A 85 5.38 -12.54 5.93
N PHE A 86 4.74 -11.44 5.55
CA PHE A 86 3.45 -11.50 4.86
C PHE A 86 3.54 -12.30 3.56
N ASN A 87 4.57 -12.08 2.76
CA ASN A 87 4.75 -12.80 1.50
C ASN A 87 5.06 -14.28 1.72
N ILE A 88 5.95 -14.62 2.64
CA ILE A 88 6.28 -16.03 2.96
C ILE A 88 5.02 -16.80 3.39
N LEU A 89 4.27 -16.27 4.35
CA LEU A 89 3.16 -16.98 4.96
C LEU A 89 1.85 -16.92 4.15
N TYR A 90 1.59 -15.77 3.53
CA TYR A 90 0.25 -15.48 3.00
C TYR A 90 0.21 -15.03 1.55
N GLY A 91 1.34 -14.91 0.86
CA GLY A 91 1.37 -14.48 -0.52
C GLY A 91 0.56 -15.39 -1.44
N SER A 92 0.62 -16.71 -1.25
CA SER A 92 -0.21 -17.68 -1.99
C SER A 92 -1.72 -17.54 -1.73
N LYS A 93 -2.11 -16.88 -0.64
CA LYS A 93 -3.50 -16.58 -0.25
C LYS A 93 -3.92 -15.15 -0.62
N THR A 94 -3.08 -14.45 -1.38
CA THR A 94 -3.28 -13.06 -1.78
C THR A 94 -3.71 -12.97 -3.25
N MET A 95 -4.74 -12.17 -3.50
CA MET A 95 -5.18 -11.79 -4.84
C MET A 95 -4.43 -10.54 -5.29
N PRO A 96 -3.80 -10.52 -6.48
CA PRO A 96 -3.19 -9.31 -7.00
C PRO A 96 -4.24 -8.25 -7.36
N VAL A 97 -3.96 -7.00 -7.04
CA VAL A 97 -4.73 -5.83 -7.48
C VAL A 97 -3.81 -4.81 -8.14
N GLU A 98 -4.38 -3.95 -8.99
CA GLU A 98 -3.61 -2.95 -9.73
C GLU A 98 -2.95 -1.92 -8.82
N ASP A 99 -1.62 -1.87 -8.86
CA ASP A 99 -0.80 -0.94 -8.07
C ASP A 99 -1.11 0.53 -8.41
N VAL A 100 -1.31 0.84 -9.70
CA VAL A 100 -1.62 2.22 -10.16
C VAL A 100 -2.94 2.77 -9.61
N ILE A 101 -3.86 1.91 -9.19
CA ILE A 101 -5.16 2.31 -8.63
C ILE A 101 -5.11 2.23 -7.10
N TRP A 102 -4.71 1.09 -6.55
CA TRP A 102 -4.92 0.78 -5.15
C TRP A 102 -3.73 1.01 -4.23
N ASN A 103 -2.51 1.10 -4.81
CA ASN A 103 -1.28 1.29 -4.03
C ASN A 103 -0.20 2.01 -4.85
N TYR A 104 -0.53 3.22 -5.33
CA TYR A 104 0.34 4.00 -6.20
C TYR A 104 1.57 4.51 -5.44
N ASP A 105 2.75 3.96 -5.73
CA ASP A 105 4.00 4.45 -5.14
C ASP A 105 4.40 5.80 -5.76
N VAL A 106 4.21 6.87 -5.02
CA VAL A 106 4.47 8.24 -5.47
C VAL A 106 5.91 8.49 -5.90
N ARG A 107 6.87 7.66 -5.50
CA ARG A 107 8.28 7.76 -5.90
C ARG A 107 8.50 7.36 -7.36
N ASN A 108 7.61 6.56 -7.89
CA ASN A 108 7.74 5.88 -9.18
C ASN A 108 6.91 6.52 -10.30
N TYR A 109 6.45 7.78 -10.15
CA TYR A 109 5.63 8.47 -11.15
C TYR A 109 6.21 8.37 -12.58
N SER A 110 7.49 8.68 -12.76
CA SER A 110 8.14 8.62 -14.08
C SER A 110 8.14 7.20 -14.68
N LYS A 111 8.28 6.17 -13.83
CA LYS A 111 8.23 4.77 -14.29
C LYS A 111 6.82 4.39 -14.71
N TYR A 112 5.79 4.78 -13.96
CA TYR A 112 4.39 4.56 -14.34
C TYR A 112 4.04 5.26 -15.65
N LEU A 113 4.50 6.51 -15.82
CA LEU A 113 4.30 7.27 -17.04
C LEU A 113 4.93 6.57 -18.26
N ILE A 114 6.18 6.12 -18.14
CA ILE A 114 6.90 5.39 -19.20
C ILE A 114 6.19 4.07 -19.49
N ARG A 115 5.89 3.25 -18.47
CA ARG A 115 5.21 1.96 -18.60
C ARG A 115 3.88 2.09 -19.37
N SER A 116 3.14 3.15 -19.12
CA SER A 116 1.86 3.41 -19.77
C SER A 116 1.98 4.14 -21.11
N THR A 117 3.20 4.34 -21.65
CA THR A 117 3.44 5.17 -22.84
C THR A 117 2.81 6.57 -22.76
N GLY A 118 2.96 7.21 -21.58
CA GLY A 118 2.46 8.57 -21.30
C GLY A 118 1.00 8.65 -20.86
N LYS A 119 0.26 7.55 -20.79
CA LYS A 119 -1.19 7.58 -20.47
C LYS A 119 -1.46 7.84 -18.99
N HIS A 120 -0.62 7.34 -18.08
CA HIS A 120 -0.78 7.56 -16.65
C HIS A 120 -0.12 8.87 -16.22
N ASP A 121 -0.56 9.97 -16.81
CA ASP A 121 -0.16 11.32 -16.45
C ASP A 121 -0.81 11.76 -15.11
N LEU A 122 -0.52 12.97 -14.66
CA LEU A 122 -1.07 13.51 -13.40
C LEU A 122 -2.61 13.57 -13.43
N ASN A 123 -3.21 13.91 -14.56
CA ASN A 123 -4.67 13.98 -14.69
C ASN A 123 -5.28 12.60 -14.55
N TRP A 124 -4.63 11.60 -15.15
CA TRP A 124 -5.05 10.21 -15.02
C TRP A 124 -4.96 9.74 -13.56
N VAL A 125 -3.83 10.00 -12.90
CA VAL A 125 -3.62 9.64 -11.48
C VAL A 125 -4.70 10.26 -10.61
N MET A 126 -4.97 11.56 -10.77
CA MET A 126 -6.00 12.25 -9.98
C MET A 126 -7.42 11.70 -10.19
N ARG A 127 -7.73 11.16 -11.37
CA ARG A 127 -9.06 10.64 -11.68
C ARG A 127 -9.23 9.15 -11.34
N ASN A 128 -8.16 8.37 -11.37
CA ASN A 128 -8.24 6.91 -11.34
C ASN A 128 -7.57 6.28 -10.12
N THR A 129 -6.50 6.87 -9.59
CA THR A 129 -5.80 6.33 -8.42
C THR A 129 -6.63 6.56 -7.16
N ALA A 130 -6.88 5.51 -6.39
CA ALA A 130 -7.59 5.61 -5.12
C ALA A 130 -6.65 5.90 -3.96
N VAL A 131 -5.48 5.27 -3.92
CA VAL A 131 -4.53 5.40 -2.81
C VAL A 131 -3.15 5.82 -3.32
N LEU A 132 -2.70 7.01 -2.91
CA LEU A 132 -1.30 7.42 -3.05
C LEU A 132 -0.51 6.93 -1.84
N HIS A 133 0.45 6.05 -2.08
CA HIS A 133 1.30 5.47 -1.05
C HIS A 133 2.66 6.19 -1.02
N PHE A 134 2.95 6.84 0.09
CA PHE A 134 4.22 7.52 0.35
C PHE A 134 5.21 6.54 0.98
N CYS A 135 5.73 5.63 0.16
CA CYS A 135 6.70 4.60 0.56
C CYS A 135 8.07 5.19 0.94
N GLY A 136 8.86 4.41 1.71
CA GLY A 136 10.24 4.73 2.05
C GLY A 136 10.41 5.65 3.26
N ARG A 137 11.65 6.06 3.53
CA ARG A 137 12.04 6.82 4.72
C ARG A 137 11.57 8.28 4.67
N ASN A 138 11.66 8.92 3.51
CA ASN A 138 11.26 10.31 3.34
C ASN A 138 9.73 10.40 3.29
N LYS A 139 9.17 11.20 4.18
CA LYS A 139 7.72 11.29 4.38
C LYS A 139 7.20 12.69 4.08
N PRO A 140 5.96 12.83 3.57
CA PRO A 140 5.42 14.11 3.09
C PRO A 140 5.19 15.16 4.19
N TRP A 141 5.31 14.80 5.44
CA TRP A 141 5.27 15.74 6.58
C TRP A 141 6.65 16.28 6.98
N GLN A 142 7.73 15.80 6.37
CA GLN A 142 9.08 16.32 6.59
C GLN A 142 9.31 17.58 5.76
N ALA A 143 10.03 18.55 6.33
CA ALA A 143 10.22 19.88 5.73
C ALA A 143 11.00 19.85 4.39
N ASP A 144 11.86 18.86 4.21
CA ASP A 144 12.70 18.68 3.03
C ASP A 144 12.11 17.75 1.97
N TYR A 145 10.84 17.34 2.13
CA TYR A 145 10.17 16.43 1.20
C TYR A 145 9.93 17.11 -0.16
N LYS A 146 10.52 16.56 -1.23
CA LYS A 146 10.53 17.16 -2.57
C LYS A 146 9.71 16.39 -3.62
N ASN A 147 8.90 15.41 -3.23
CA ASN A 147 8.10 14.66 -4.18
C ASN A 147 6.91 15.51 -4.69
N LEU A 148 6.59 15.35 -5.98
CA LEU A 148 5.49 16.05 -6.67
C LEU A 148 4.15 15.96 -5.91
N PHE A 149 3.82 14.79 -5.35
CA PHE A 149 2.57 14.57 -4.61
C PHE A 149 2.59 15.12 -3.17
N GLY A 150 3.72 15.66 -2.70
CA GLY A 150 3.85 16.26 -1.38
C GLY A 150 2.89 17.42 -1.15
N MET A 151 2.66 18.27 -2.17
CA MET A 151 1.70 19.37 -2.08
C MET A 151 0.27 18.89 -1.84
N LEU A 152 -0.12 17.77 -2.44
CA LEU A 152 -1.45 17.18 -2.24
C LEU A 152 -1.60 16.67 -0.80
N TYR A 153 -0.57 16.02 -0.26
CA TYR A 153 -0.56 15.62 1.14
C TYR A 153 -0.74 16.83 2.08
N LEU A 154 0.05 17.89 1.89
CA LEU A 154 -0.04 19.12 2.71
C LEU A 154 -1.40 19.79 2.59
N HIS A 155 -2.01 19.77 1.40
CA HIS A 155 -3.37 20.30 1.20
C HIS A 155 -4.39 19.57 2.09
N TYR A 156 -4.40 18.24 2.06
CA TYR A 156 -5.32 17.44 2.89
C TYR A 156 -5.01 17.54 4.38
N GLN A 157 -3.74 17.63 4.76
CA GLN A 157 -3.34 17.88 6.14
C GLN A 157 -3.91 19.21 6.64
N ASN A 158 -3.76 20.30 5.87
CA ASN A 158 -4.28 21.61 6.22
C ASN A 158 -5.82 21.60 6.33
N LEU A 159 -6.52 20.93 5.41
CA LEU A 159 -7.98 20.76 5.49
C LEU A 159 -8.40 20.05 6.77
N THR A 160 -7.71 18.97 7.13
CA THR A 160 -7.97 18.20 8.34
C THR A 160 -7.77 19.06 9.60
N MET A 161 -6.65 19.78 9.68
CA MET A 161 -6.36 20.66 10.82
C MET A 161 -7.39 21.77 11.00
N ARG A 162 -7.87 22.38 9.90
CA ARG A 162 -8.96 23.37 9.94
C ARG A 162 -10.24 22.77 10.49
N LYS A 163 -10.67 21.60 9.99
CA LYS A 163 -11.89 20.93 10.46
C LYS A 163 -11.81 20.53 11.95
N LEU A 164 -10.66 20.03 12.41
CA LEU A 164 -10.45 19.71 13.82
C LEU A 164 -10.53 20.97 14.69
N HIS A 165 -9.97 22.08 14.24
CA HIS A 165 -10.03 23.34 14.98
C HIS A 165 -11.46 23.89 15.06
N GLU A 166 -12.23 23.82 13.97
CA GLU A 166 -13.64 24.22 13.95
C GLU A 166 -14.48 23.37 14.91
N LYS A 167 -14.29 22.05 14.90
CA LYS A 167 -14.98 21.14 15.81
C LYS A 167 -14.66 21.44 17.27
N SER A 168 -13.38 21.66 17.60
CA SER A 168 -12.96 22.03 18.96
C SER A 168 -13.58 23.36 19.45
N LYS A 169 -13.76 24.34 18.55
CA LYS A 169 -14.44 25.60 18.88
C LYS A 169 -15.93 25.38 19.15
N GLN A 170 -16.60 24.55 18.35
CA GLN A 170 -18.03 24.25 18.56
C GLN A 170 -18.28 23.53 19.89
N GLU A 171 -17.43 22.54 20.23
CA GLU A 171 -17.54 21.82 21.50
C GLU A 171 -17.35 22.73 22.71
N ARG A 172 -16.46 23.73 22.65
CA ARG A 172 -16.26 24.73 23.74
C ARG A 172 -17.39 25.77 23.84
N ALA A 173 -18.13 26.02 22.76
CA ALA A 173 -19.25 26.97 22.77
C ALA A 173 -20.54 26.35 23.29
N VAL A 174 -20.62 25.05 23.48
CA VAL A 174 -21.78 24.31 24.01
C VAL A 174 -21.64 24.00 25.51
N GLN A 175 -20.45 24.22 26.07
CA GLN A 175 -20.18 24.16 27.52
C GLN A 175 -20.36 25.54 28.17
#